data_026fe037e4155ad3d43d09b3099e5b9e
#
_entry.id   026fe037e4155ad3d43d09b3099e5b9e
#
_cell.length_a   1.000
_cell.length_b   1.000
_cell.length_c   1.000
_cell.angle_alpha   90.00
_cell.angle_beta   90.00
_cell.angle_gamma   90.00
#
_symmetry.space_group_name_H-M   'P 1'
#
loop_
_entity.id
_entity.type
_entity.pdbx_description
1 polymer ?
#
loop_
_entity_poly.entity_id
_entity_poly.type
_entity_poly.pdbx_seq_one_letter_code
_entity_poly.pdbx_strand_id
1 'polypeptide(L)'
;MKQIGTAIAMYAQDYDEVMPRIWIDLDGSGGLAGGDMTWRSAILPYVKSAQIFQCPSKKMTTTPFDGRADDYGYQAGYAMNTVHSPVNAPDPPGGSPLADLAVPASTIVVLDYSGGEWIDYASNVHGFINSDSAVTRHSDGCNYQFADGHVKWYKKTAITCSNSECWWSNQESG
;
A
#
# COMPACT_ATOMS: atom_id res chain seq x y z
N MET A 1 2.22 -5.22 -9.84
CA MET A 1 2.30 -3.85 -9.30
C MET A 1 1.98 -2.76 -10.32
N LYS A 2 2.59 -2.67 -11.49
CA LYS A 2 2.28 -1.58 -12.44
C LYS A 2 0.78 -1.43 -12.75
N GLN A 3 0.06 -2.54 -12.93
CA GLN A 3 -1.40 -2.52 -13.12
C GLN A 3 -2.15 -2.02 -11.88
N ILE A 4 -1.66 -2.33 -10.68
CA ILE A 4 -2.21 -1.79 -9.43
C ILE A 4 -2.06 -0.28 -9.40
N GLY A 5 -0.88 0.25 -9.74
CA GLY A 5 -0.65 1.69 -9.80
C GLY A 5 -1.53 2.41 -10.80
N THR A 6 -1.73 1.82 -11.98
CA THR A 6 -2.67 2.36 -12.97
C THR A 6 -4.10 2.39 -12.43
N ALA A 7 -4.53 1.32 -11.74
CA ALA A 7 -5.87 1.26 -11.16
C ALA A 7 -6.07 2.28 -10.03
N ILE A 8 -5.04 2.51 -9.19
CA ILE A 8 -5.06 3.56 -8.16
C ILE A 8 -5.20 4.94 -8.81
N ALA A 9 -4.44 5.22 -9.88
CA ALA A 9 -4.53 6.49 -10.59
C ALA A 9 -5.92 6.70 -11.23
N MET A 10 -6.51 5.65 -11.81
CA MET A 10 -7.87 5.72 -12.37
C MET A 10 -8.92 5.95 -11.26
N TYR A 11 -8.77 5.26 -10.13
CA TYR A 11 -9.63 5.50 -8.96
C TYR A 11 -9.55 6.98 -8.52
N ALA A 12 -8.33 7.50 -8.34
CA ALA A 12 -8.15 8.89 -7.92
C ALA A 12 -8.79 9.89 -8.88
N GLN A 13 -8.74 9.64 -10.20
CA GLN A 13 -9.43 10.50 -11.18
C GLN A 13 -10.95 10.52 -11.03
N ASP A 14 -11.55 9.42 -10.57
CA ASP A 14 -12.99 9.31 -10.36
C ASP A 14 -13.44 9.80 -8.97
N TYR A 15 -12.50 9.94 -8.02
CA TYR A 15 -12.77 10.28 -6.62
C TYR A 15 -11.99 11.53 -6.17
N ASP A 16 -12.19 12.64 -6.86
CA ASP A 16 -11.69 13.98 -6.51
C ASP A 16 -10.18 14.05 -6.26
N GLU A 17 -9.41 13.27 -7.02
CA GLU A 17 -7.95 13.14 -6.89
C GLU A 17 -7.49 12.64 -5.51
N VAL A 18 -8.34 11.90 -4.80
CA VAL A 18 -8.02 11.27 -3.52
C VAL A 18 -7.59 9.82 -3.74
N MET A 19 -6.48 9.41 -3.12
CA MET A 19 -6.03 8.02 -3.16
C MET A 19 -6.98 7.10 -2.40
N PRO A 20 -7.13 5.83 -2.80
CA PRO A 20 -7.96 4.89 -2.07
C PRO A 20 -7.49 4.75 -0.63
N ARG A 21 -8.43 4.74 0.31
CA ARG A 21 -8.17 4.44 1.71
C ARG A 21 -7.87 2.96 1.88
N ILE A 22 -7.09 2.62 2.91
CA ILE A 22 -6.82 1.21 3.26
C ILE A 22 -8.12 0.43 3.45
N TRP A 23 -9.07 1.05 4.10
CA TRP A 23 -10.42 0.53 4.28
C TRP A 23 -11.44 1.67 4.29
N ILE A 24 -12.64 1.34 3.92
CA ILE A 24 -13.79 2.23 3.85
C ILE A 24 -14.87 1.61 4.71
N ASP A 25 -15.21 2.29 5.80
CA ASP A 25 -16.30 1.92 6.69
C ASP A 25 -17.63 2.17 5.97
N LEU A 26 -18.29 1.11 5.58
CA LEU A 26 -19.58 1.20 4.89
C LEU A 26 -20.77 1.07 5.84
N ASP A 27 -20.59 0.49 7.02
CA ASP A 27 -21.65 0.24 7.99
C ASP A 27 -21.67 1.26 9.15
N GLY A 28 -20.66 2.13 9.24
CA GLY A 28 -20.54 3.15 10.28
C GLY A 28 -20.16 2.61 11.65
N SER A 29 -19.60 1.38 11.70
CA SER A 29 -19.21 0.73 12.96
C SER A 29 -17.98 1.35 13.60
N GLY A 30 -17.19 2.10 12.85
CA GLY A 30 -15.93 2.71 13.28
C GLY A 30 -14.78 1.71 13.42
N GLY A 31 -14.96 0.50 12.95
CA GLY A 31 -13.97 -0.57 12.97
C GLY A 31 -14.08 -1.45 11.74
N LEU A 32 -13.07 -2.25 11.47
CA LEU A 32 -13.11 -3.24 10.39
C LEU A 32 -14.10 -4.33 10.74
N ALA A 33 -15.28 -4.29 10.13
CA ALA A 33 -16.34 -5.28 10.28
C ALA A 33 -16.69 -5.91 8.92
N GLY A 34 -17.41 -7.01 8.95
CA GLY A 34 -17.87 -7.66 7.73
C GLY A 34 -18.79 -6.71 6.95
N GLY A 35 -18.41 -6.38 5.73
CA GLY A 35 -19.11 -5.42 4.88
C GLY A 35 -18.27 -4.23 4.45
N ASP A 36 -17.18 -3.95 5.13
CA ASP A 36 -16.26 -2.87 4.77
C ASP A 36 -15.46 -3.20 3.52
N MET A 37 -15.07 -2.17 2.80
CA MET A 37 -14.24 -2.31 1.61
C MET A 37 -12.78 -2.03 1.92
N THR A 38 -11.89 -2.85 1.38
CA THR A 38 -10.44 -2.54 1.38
C THR A 38 -10.06 -1.75 0.13
N TRP A 39 -8.86 -1.17 0.14
CA TRP A 39 -8.30 -0.48 -1.02
C TRP A 39 -8.31 -1.37 -2.30
N ARG A 40 -8.16 -2.70 -2.15
CA ARG A 40 -8.20 -3.63 -3.28
C ARG A 40 -9.59 -3.70 -3.90
N SER A 41 -10.61 -3.78 -3.06
CA SER A 41 -12.01 -3.77 -3.51
C SER A 41 -12.36 -2.43 -4.16
N ALA A 42 -11.87 -1.31 -3.61
CA ALA A 42 -12.08 0.01 -4.17
C ALA A 42 -11.51 0.16 -5.59
N ILE A 43 -10.32 -0.41 -5.86
CA ILE A 43 -9.71 -0.35 -7.20
C ILE A 43 -10.08 -1.53 -8.11
N LEU A 44 -10.85 -2.51 -7.63
CA LEU A 44 -11.22 -3.69 -8.41
C LEU A 44 -11.94 -3.36 -9.73
N PRO A 45 -12.84 -2.35 -9.82
CA PRO A 45 -13.48 -1.96 -11.07
C PRO A 45 -12.51 -1.51 -12.17
N TYR A 46 -11.31 -1.09 -11.80
CA TYR A 46 -10.27 -0.58 -12.71
C TYR A 46 -9.30 -1.66 -13.17
N VAL A 47 -9.47 -2.90 -12.74
CA VAL A 47 -8.63 -4.03 -13.12
C VAL A 47 -9.42 -5.14 -13.82
N LYS A 48 -8.77 -5.89 -14.70
CA LYS A 48 -9.41 -6.98 -15.43
C LYS A 48 -9.56 -8.28 -14.61
N SER A 49 -8.75 -8.44 -13.59
CA SER A 49 -8.70 -9.66 -12.78
C SER A 49 -8.15 -9.39 -11.39
N ALA A 50 -8.80 -9.92 -10.37
CA ALA A 50 -8.34 -9.89 -8.99
C ALA A 50 -6.98 -10.61 -8.79
N GLN A 51 -6.56 -11.44 -9.74
CA GLN A 51 -5.25 -12.13 -9.67
C GLN A 51 -4.07 -11.16 -9.64
N ILE A 52 -4.22 -9.90 -10.07
CA ILE A 52 -3.15 -8.90 -9.98
C ILE A 52 -2.69 -8.62 -8.56
N PHE A 53 -3.55 -8.88 -7.57
CA PHE A 53 -3.22 -8.70 -6.15
C PHE A 53 -2.38 -9.86 -5.59
N GLN A 54 -2.18 -10.92 -6.34
CA GLN A 54 -1.36 -12.06 -5.94
C GLN A 54 0.08 -11.88 -6.43
N CYS A 55 1.03 -11.89 -5.49
CA CYS A 55 2.43 -11.97 -5.87
C CYS A 55 2.75 -13.41 -6.35
N PRO A 56 3.18 -13.61 -7.60
CA PRO A 56 3.43 -14.95 -8.12
C PRO A 56 4.58 -15.68 -7.39
N SER A 57 5.45 -14.95 -6.70
CA SER A 57 6.54 -15.51 -5.92
C SER A 57 6.16 -15.83 -4.48
N LYS A 58 4.90 -15.55 -4.06
CA LYS A 58 4.39 -15.88 -2.74
C LYS A 58 3.52 -17.14 -2.82
N LYS A 59 3.87 -18.17 -2.04
CA LYS A 59 2.97 -19.31 -1.86
C LYS A 59 1.75 -18.84 -1.04
N MET A 60 0.59 -18.87 -1.64
CA MET A 60 -0.67 -18.53 -0.98
C MET A 60 -1.03 -19.59 0.04
N THR A 61 -1.38 -19.17 1.24
CA THR A 61 -1.89 -20.03 2.33
C THR A 61 -3.37 -19.79 2.63
N THR A 62 -3.98 -18.81 1.97
CA THR A 62 -5.37 -18.37 2.17
C THR A 62 -6.15 -18.46 0.86
N THR A 63 -7.47 -18.36 0.96
CA THR A 63 -8.36 -18.29 -0.21
C THR A 63 -7.97 -17.08 -1.09
N PRO A 64 -7.92 -17.23 -2.41
CA PRO A 64 -7.69 -16.12 -3.32
C PRO A 64 -8.73 -15.01 -3.14
N PHE A 65 -8.29 -13.77 -3.31
CA PHE A 65 -9.17 -12.61 -3.35
C PHE A 65 -10.24 -12.79 -4.43
N ASP A 66 -11.49 -12.78 -4.05
CA ASP A 66 -12.64 -13.00 -4.92
C ASP A 66 -13.42 -11.72 -5.24
N GLY A 67 -12.94 -10.56 -4.77
CA GLY A 67 -13.57 -9.27 -4.99
C GLY A 67 -14.64 -8.89 -3.98
N ARG A 68 -14.77 -9.63 -2.89
CA ARG A 68 -15.75 -9.27 -1.85
C ARG A 68 -15.34 -7.99 -1.14
N ALA A 69 -16.35 -7.28 -0.66
CA ALA A 69 -16.15 -6.08 0.14
C ALA A 69 -15.42 -6.38 1.47
N ASP A 70 -15.62 -7.57 2.01
CA ASP A 70 -15.02 -8.05 3.26
C ASP A 70 -13.70 -8.82 3.06
N ASP A 71 -12.88 -8.41 2.10
CA ASP A 71 -11.54 -8.96 1.80
C ASP A 71 -10.52 -8.82 2.96
N TYR A 72 -11.00 -8.63 4.12
CA TYR A 72 -10.23 -8.41 5.31
C TYR A 72 -9.34 -9.61 5.67
N GLY A 73 -8.04 -9.34 5.87
CA GLY A 73 -7.07 -10.38 6.22
C GLY A 73 -6.49 -11.17 5.04
N TYR A 74 -6.87 -10.84 3.80
CA TYR A 74 -6.33 -11.51 2.63
C TYR A 74 -4.84 -11.19 2.40
N GLN A 75 -4.01 -12.19 2.52
CA GLN A 75 -2.56 -12.08 2.39
C GLN A 75 -2.08 -12.28 0.94
N ALA A 76 -2.35 -11.34 0.07
CA ALA A 76 -2.09 -11.45 -1.37
C ALA A 76 -0.61 -11.29 -1.76
N GLY A 77 0.20 -10.73 -0.91
CA GLY A 77 1.60 -10.46 -1.20
C GLY A 77 1.93 -9.00 -1.51
N TYR A 78 0.94 -8.11 -1.48
CA TYR A 78 1.08 -6.67 -1.60
C TYR A 78 0.31 -5.97 -0.48
N ALA A 79 0.88 -4.92 0.08
CA ALA A 79 0.24 -4.06 1.06
C ALA A 79 0.24 -2.61 0.61
N MET A 80 -0.78 -1.86 1.04
CA MET A 80 -0.79 -0.40 0.93
C MET A 80 -0.03 0.20 2.09
N ASN A 81 0.73 1.24 1.80
CA ASN A 81 1.44 2.02 2.79
C ASN A 81 0.49 2.99 3.49
N THR A 82 0.42 2.88 4.80
CA THR A 82 -0.32 3.79 5.68
C THR A 82 0.55 4.30 6.81
N VAL A 83 1.85 4.30 6.58
CA VAL A 83 2.82 4.72 7.59
C VAL A 83 2.82 6.24 7.72
N HIS A 84 2.53 6.69 8.92
CA HIS A 84 2.73 8.06 9.34
C HIS A 84 4.18 8.21 9.82
N SER A 85 4.97 9.04 9.14
CA SER A 85 6.31 9.37 9.59
C SER A 85 6.66 10.81 9.21
N PRO A 86 7.18 11.60 10.13
CA PRO A 86 7.38 11.29 11.56
C PRO A 86 6.05 11.04 12.30
N VAL A 87 6.13 10.40 13.47
CA VAL A 87 4.96 10.19 14.35
C VAL A 87 4.25 11.53 14.54
N ASN A 88 3.02 11.67 14.04
CA ASN A 88 2.20 12.88 13.89
C ASN A 88 2.25 13.55 12.49
N ALA A 89 2.82 12.94 11.47
CA ALA A 89 2.58 13.41 10.10
C ALA A 89 1.08 13.33 9.79
N PRO A 90 0.51 14.34 9.13
CA PRO A 90 -0.93 14.48 9.06
C PRO A 90 -1.63 13.33 8.35
N ASP A 91 -1.05 12.75 7.30
CA ASP A 91 -1.74 11.70 6.56
C ASP A 91 -0.79 10.73 5.86
N PRO A 92 -1.11 9.40 5.89
CA PRO A 92 -0.43 8.43 5.07
C PRO A 92 -0.79 8.61 3.58
N PRO A 93 -0.01 8.07 2.63
CA PRO A 93 -0.34 8.16 1.21
C PRO A 93 -1.73 7.61 0.88
N GLY A 94 -2.14 6.50 1.52
CA GLY A 94 -3.48 5.95 1.35
C GLY A 94 -4.55 6.88 1.96
N GLY A 95 -5.49 7.33 1.15
CA GLY A 95 -6.55 8.24 1.55
C GLY A 95 -6.21 9.73 1.45
N SER A 96 -4.97 10.07 1.09
CA SER A 96 -4.58 11.47 0.89
C SER A 96 -4.98 12.00 -0.48
N PRO A 97 -5.32 13.30 -0.61
CA PRO A 97 -5.37 13.97 -1.90
C PRO A 97 -4.00 13.91 -2.61
N LEU A 98 -4.00 13.74 -3.93
CA LEU A 98 -2.76 13.73 -4.71
C LEU A 98 -1.99 15.05 -4.58
N ALA A 99 -2.71 16.16 -4.41
CA ALA A 99 -2.12 17.48 -4.23
C ALA A 99 -1.32 17.64 -2.93
N ASP A 100 -1.59 16.79 -1.93
CA ASP A 100 -0.90 16.85 -0.63
C ASP A 100 0.39 16.01 -0.63
N LEU A 101 0.67 15.29 -1.72
CA LEU A 101 1.89 14.51 -1.87
C LEU A 101 3.03 15.39 -2.36
N ALA A 102 3.85 15.88 -1.45
CA ALA A 102 4.94 16.79 -1.77
C ALA A 102 5.99 16.19 -2.72
N VAL A 103 6.27 14.88 -2.57
CA VAL A 103 7.31 14.15 -3.32
C VAL A 103 6.79 12.81 -3.88
N PRO A 104 5.84 12.84 -4.83
CA PRO A 104 5.18 11.61 -5.31
C PRO A 104 6.14 10.55 -5.85
N ALA A 105 7.24 10.97 -6.47
CA ALA A 105 8.27 10.07 -7.01
C ALA A 105 9.12 9.38 -5.93
N SER A 106 9.04 9.83 -4.68
CA SER A 106 9.73 9.23 -3.53
C SER A 106 8.77 8.68 -2.48
N THR A 107 7.45 8.84 -2.66
CA THR A 107 6.45 8.36 -1.71
C THR A 107 5.97 6.98 -2.10
N ILE A 108 6.25 5.97 -1.27
CA ILE A 108 5.82 4.59 -1.48
C ILE A 108 4.33 4.47 -1.17
N VAL A 109 3.57 3.87 -2.08
CA VAL A 109 2.13 3.64 -1.93
C VAL A 109 1.80 2.16 -1.77
N VAL A 110 2.41 1.29 -2.58
CA VAL A 110 2.19 -0.16 -2.51
C VAL A 110 3.54 -0.88 -2.55
N LEU A 111 3.64 -1.97 -1.81
CA LEU A 111 4.88 -2.75 -1.74
C LEU A 111 4.61 -4.25 -1.64
N ASP A 112 5.63 -5.06 -1.94
CA ASP A 112 5.61 -6.49 -1.61
C ASP A 112 5.55 -6.66 -0.09
N TYR A 113 4.63 -7.50 0.39
CA TYR A 113 4.44 -7.74 1.82
C TYR A 113 4.00 -9.17 2.09
N SER A 114 4.39 -9.73 3.24
CA SER A 114 4.02 -11.09 3.64
C SER A 114 2.84 -11.13 4.60
N GLY A 115 2.57 -10.04 5.28
CA GLY A 115 1.48 -9.90 6.24
C GLY A 115 0.14 -9.58 5.58
N GLY A 116 -0.60 -8.67 6.16
CA GLY A 116 -1.93 -8.26 5.73
C GLY A 116 -1.98 -7.34 4.51
N GLU A 117 -2.94 -6.45 4.51
CA GLU A 117 -3.30 -5.58 3.38
C GLU A 117 -2.63 -4.22 3.43
N TRP A 118 -2.11 -3.85 4.59
CA TRP A 118 -1.45 -2.57 4.82
C TRP A 118 -0.25 -2.71 5.76
N ILE A 119 0.61 -1.72 5.69
CA ILE A 119 1.67 -1.46 6.67
C ILE A 119 1.35 -0.14 7.35
N ASP A 120 1.22 -0.18 8.64
CA ASP A 120 1.03 0.97 9.51
C ASP A 120 2.15 1.09 10.56
N TYR A 121 2.32 2.27 11.10
CA TYR A 121 3.31 2.65 12.14
C TYR A 121 4.79 2.56 11.73
N ALA A 122 5.56 3.53 12.16
CA ALA A 122 7.01 3.58 11.96
C ALA A 122 7.75 2.36 12.55
N SER A 123 7.24 1.78 13.64
CA SER A 123 7.76 0.53 14.21
C SER A 123 7.60 -0.66 13.28
N ASN A 124 6.51 -0.72 12.52
CA ASN A 124 6.27 -1.79 11.54
C ASN A 124 7.16 -1.66 10.31
N VAL A 125 7.51 -0.44 9.91
CA VAL A 125 8.50 -0.22 8.84
C VAL A 125 9.85 -0.80 9.20
N HIS A 126 10.34 -0.54 10.41
CA HIS A 126 11.58 -1.15 10.90
C HIS A 126 11.45 -2.66 11.02
N GLY A 127 10.34 -3.16 11.51
CA GLY A 127 10.04 -4.58 11.59
C GLY A 127 9.97 -5.23 10.19
N PHE A 128 9.30 -4.58 9.23
CA PHE A 128 9.24 -5.02 7.85
C PHE A 128 10.62 -5.10 7.20
N ILE A 129 11.42 -4.03 7.26
CA ILE A 129 12.75 -3.98 6.68
C ILE A 129 13.67 -5.07 7.28
N ASN A 130 13.48 -5.40 8.55
CA ASN A 130 14.37 -6.33 9.26
C ASN A 130 13.92 -7.78 9.19
N SER A 131 12.63 -8.07 9.19
CA SER A 131 12.10 -9.41 9.44
C SER A 131 11.11 -9.95 8.41
N ASP A 132 10.46 -9.10 7.61
CA ASP A 132 9.47 -9.61 6.64
C ASP A 132 10.15 -10.34 5.48
N SER A 133 9.65 -11.53 5.16
CA SER A 133 10.16 -12.35 4.06
C SER A 133 9.99 -11.73 2.68
N ALA A 134 9.12 -10.74 2.54
CA ALA A 134 8.92 -10.02 1.29
C ALA A 134 10.14 -9.18 0.89
N VAL A 135 10.91 -8.67 1.86
CA VAL A 135 12.10 -7.83 1.58
C VAL A 135 13.22 -8.56 0.86
N THR A 136 13.18 -9.90 0.84
CA THR A 136 14.18 -10.73 0.14
C THR A 136 13.56 -11.60 -0.96
N ARG A 137 12.25 -11.48 -1.18
CA ARG A 137 11.48 -12.36 -2.08
C ARG A 137 11.94 -12.29 -3.53
N HIS A 138 12.36 -11.13 -3.98
CA HIS A 138 12.76 -10.87 -5.35
C HIS A 138 14.26 -10.56 -5.43
N SER A 139 15.10 -11.60 -5.38
CA SER A 139 16.57 -11.46 -5.48
C SER A 139 17.15 -10.52 -4.41
N ASP A 140 16.85 -10.80 -3.14
CA ASP A 140 17.31 -10.01 -1.99
C ASP A 140 16.75 -8.58 -1.92
N GLY A 141 15.63 -8.35 -2.56
CA GLY A 141 14.93 -7.07 -2.56
C GLY A 141 13.44 -7.21 -2.69
N CYS A 142 12.80 -6.09 -2.81
CA CYS A 142 11.36 -5.93 -2.81
C CYS A 142 10.97 -4.92 -3.89
N ASN A 143 9.80 -5.07 -4.48
CA ASN A 143 9.26 -4.08 -5.40
C ASN A 143 8.42 -3.07 -4.63
N TYR A 144 8.57 -1.81 -4.99
CA TYR A 144 7.85 -0.68 -4.44
C TYR A 144 7.19 0.09 -5.58
N GLN A 145 5.94 0.46 -5.39
CA GLN A 145 5.21 1.35 -6.25
C GLN A 145 5.10 2.71 -5.57
N PHE A 146 5.39 3.76 -6.30
CA PHE A 146 5.39 5.14 -5.84
C PHE A 146 4.12 5.87 -6.26
N ALA A 147 3.85 6.99 -5.63
CA ALA A 147 2.63 7.75 -5.83
C ALA A 147 2.49 8.34 -7.25
N ASP A 148 3.60 8.58 -7.95
CA ASP A 148 3.62 8.96 -9.37
C ASP A 148 3.34 7.78 -10.33
N GLY A 149 3.09 6.57 -9.79
CA GLY A 149 2.76 5.36 -10.53
C GLY A 149 3.96 4.53 -11.01
N HIS A 150 5.21 4.99 -10.81
CA HIS A 150 6.34 4.15 -11.17
C HIS A 150 6.54 3.00 -10.17
N VAL A 151 7.15 1.91 -10.64
CA VAL A 151 7.51 0.74 -9.82
C VAL A 151 8.99 0.51 -9.93
N LYS A 152 9.66 0.34 -8.79
CA LYS A 152 11.09 0.10 -8.75
C LYS A 152 11.45 -0.94 -7.70
N TRP A 153 12.44 -1.76 -8.02
CA TRP A 153 13.02 -2.73 -7.11
C TRP A 153 14.14 -2.07 -6.30
N TYR A 154 14.16 -2.37 -5.01
CA TYR A 154 15.22 -1.94 -4.12
C TYR A 154 15.60 -3.06 -3.14
N LYS A 155 16.87 -3.09 -2.77
CA LYS A 155 17.32 -3.83 -1.59
C LYS A 155 16.76 -3.17 -0.32
N LYS A 156 16.53 -3.97 0.71
CA LYS A 156 16.02 -3.48 2.00
C LYS A 156 16.83 -2.31 2.60
N THR A 157 18.15 -2.34 2.39
CA THR A 157 19.07 -1.31 2.91
C THR A 157 19.03 0.02 2.15
N ALA A 158 18.34 0.07 1.02
CA ALA A 158 18.21 1.28 0.21
C ALA A 158 16.97 2.11 0.53
N ILE A 159 16.02 1.52 1.28
CA ILE A 159 14.82 2.23 1.71
C ILE A 159 15.06 2.76 3.12
N THR A 160 15.10 4.07 3.22
CA THR A 160 15.42 4.77 4.47
C THR A 160 14.23 5.60 4.95
N CYS A 161 14.16 5.78 6.23
CA CYS A 161 13.33 6.79 6.86
C CYS A 161 14.20 7.47 7.92
N SER A 162 14.58 8.68 7.67
CA SER A 162 15.32 9.54 8.59
C SER A 162 14.50 10.79 8.88
N ASN A 163 14.97 11.63 9.80
CA ASN A 163 14.29 12.90 10.09
C ASN A 163 14.28 13.87 8.90
N SER A 164 15.09 13.62 7.88
CA SER A 164 15.23 14.47 6.70
C SER A 164 14.65 13.87 5.42
N GLU A 165 14.43 12.57 5.36
CA GLU A 165 13.86 11.92 4.17
C GLU A 165 13.16 10.64 4.58
N CYS A 166 11.88 10.52 4.27
CA CYS A 166 11.13 9.31 4.54
C CYS A 166 10.25 8.92 3.35
N TRP A 167 10.60 7.83 2.69
CA TRP A 167 9.87 7.30 1.54
C TRP A 167 8.49 6.72 1.90
N TRP A 168 8.18 6.67 3.20
CA TRP A 168 6.92 6.15 3.74
C TRP A 168 5.89 7.23 4.05
N SER A 169 6.27 8.50 3.98
CA SER A 169 5.37 9.62 4.26
C SER A 169 5.14 10.49 3.03
N ASN A 170 4.09 11.28 3.08
CA ASN A 170 3.73 12.23 2.03
C ASN A 170 4.45 13.59 2.18
N GLN A 171 5.37 13.74 3.13
CA GLN A 171 6.03 15.00 3.40
C GLN A 171 7.51 14.97 3.07
N GLU A 172 8.01 16.07 2.45
CA GLU A 172 9.39 16.45 2.59
C GLU A 172 9.62 16.82 4.06
N SER A 173 10.63 16.24 4.65
CA SER A 173 11.12 16.73 5.94
C SER A 173 11.79 18.07 5.71
N GLY A 174 11.17 19.13 6.17
CA GLY A 174 11.79 20.45 6.27
C GLY A 174 12.90 20.46 7.32
#